data_f14afbbd5c33d1c650d90b7de8053f19
#
_entry.id   f14afbbd5c33d1c650d90b7de8053f19
#
_cell.length_a   1.000
_cell.length_b   1.000
_cell.length_c   1.000
_cell.angle_alpha   90.00
_cell.angle_beta   90.00
_cell.angle_gamma   90.00
#
_symmetry.space_group_name_H-M   'P 1'
#
loop_
_entity.id
_entity.type
_entity.pdbx_description
1 polymer ?
#
loop_
_entity_poly.entity_id
_entity_poly.type
_entity_poly.pdbx_seq_one_letter_code
_entity_poly.pdbx_strand_id
1 'polypeptide(L)'
;MKTNQLAQVALLLWAVTIAVFIWFFARGNPAAVNDDRTVISLHPEERELVLSEMRGLLAATQGILEGANQNDMPRVIEAARAAGMVGTADINMALMAKLPLEFKAMGMEIHHDMDRIAKAAEDGKSSAELLKMTSSTLSKCVACHAVWQIRSDG
;
A
#
# COMPACT_ATOMS: atom_id res chain seq x y z
N MET A 1 -24.09 -3.63 57.09
CA MET A 1 -23.97 -2.46 56.21
C MET A 1 -22.57 -2.30 55.58
N LYS A 2 -21.47 -2.63 56.30
CA LYS A 2 -20.07 -2.44 55.76
C LYS A 2 -19.68 -3.37 54.58
N THR A 3 -20.22 -4.57 54.52
CA THR A 3 -19.93 -5.53 53.43
C THR A 3 -20.45 -5.09 52.06
N ASN A 4 -21.61 -4.44 51.97
CA ASN A 4 -22.17 -3.94 50.72
C ASN A 4 -21.36 -2.76 50.14
N GLN A 5 -20.80 -1.93 50.99
CA GLN A 5 -19.95 -0.82 50.53
C GLN A 5 -18.62 -1.31 49.94
N LEU A 6 -18.00 -2.32 50.57
CA LEU A 6 -16.79 -2.95 50.03
C LEU A 6 -17.04 -3.62 48.65
N ALA A 7 -18.18 -4.32 48.52
CA ALA A 7 -18.57 -4.95 47.27
C ALA A 7 -18.84 -3.90 46.16
N GLN A 8 -19.48 -2.79 46.50
CA GLN A 8 -19.71 -1.70 45.52
C GLN A 8 -18.42 -1.03 45.09
N VAL A 9 -17.48 -0.79 45.99
CA VAL A 9 -16.16 -0.23 45.69
C VAL A 9 -15.37 -1.19 44.78
N ALA A 10 -15.39 -2.49 45.07
CA ALA A 10 -14.71 -3.48 44.25
C ALA A 10 -15.29 -3.55 42.84
N LEU A 11 -16.61 -3.52 42.68
CA LEU A 11 -17.28 -3.50 41.37
C LEU A 11 -16.95 -2.22 40.56
N LEU A 12 -16.90 -1.07 41.22
CA LEU A 12 -16.53 0.19 40.59
C LEU A 12 -15.07 0.16 40.09
N LEU A 13 -14.16 -0.31 40.93
CA LEU A 13 -12.74 -0.44 40.55
C LEU A 13 -12.60 -1.40 39.37
N TRP A 14 -13.32 -2.52 39.36
CA TRP A 14 -13.32 -3.48 38.27
C TRP A 14 -13.86 -2.90 36.97
N ALA A 15 -14.98 -2.17 37.03
CA ALA A 15 -15.57 -1.49 35.89
C ALA A 15 -14.63 -0.41 35.31
N VAL A 16 -13.96 0.37 36.15
CA VAL A 16 -12.95 1.35 35.72
C VAL A 16 -11.77 0.65 35.05
N THR A 17 -11.27 -0.44 35.63
CA THR A 17 -10.16 -1.22 35.04
C THR A 17 -10.50 -1.73 33.67
N ILE A 18 -11.71 -2.31 33.50
CA ILE A 18 -12.18 -2.78 32.20
C ILE A 18 -12.34 -1.63 31.21
N ALA A 19 -12.92 -0.52 31.60
CA ALA A 19 -13.10 0.65 30.75
C ALA A 19 -11.75 1.21 30.27
N VAL A 20 -10.75 1.29 31.16
CA VAL A 20 -9.37 1.71 30.81
C VAL A 20 -8.74 0.71 29.86
N PHE A 21 -8.91 -0.61 30.10
CA PHE A 21 -8.37 -1.66 29.24
C PHE A 21 -8.98 -1.61 27.84
N ILE A 22 -10.30 -1.48 27.74
CA ILE A 22 -11.03 -1.34 26.47
C ILE A 22 -10.57 -0.07 25.74
N TRP A 23 -10.39 1.05 26.46
CA TRP A 23 -9.90 2.30 25.90
C TRP A 23 -8.52 2.14 25.26
N PHE A 24 -7.57 1.55 26.00
CA PHE A 24 -6.22 1.32 25.47
C PHE A 24 -6.22 0.34 24.31
N PHE A 25 -7.04 -0.71 24.39
CA PHE A 25 -7.14 -1.72 23.31
C PHE A 25 -7.79 -1.17 22.05
N ALA A 26 -8.83 -0.35 22.18
CA ALA A 26 -9.54 0.25 21.06
C ALA A 26 -8.74 1.39 20.39
N ARG A 27 -7.97 2.13 21.19
CA ARG A 27 -7.21 3.29 20.71
C ARG A 27 -5.84 2.92 20.14
N GLY A 28 -5.31 1.76 20.50
CA GLY A 28 -3.92 1.38 20.21
C GLY A 28 -2.93 2.35 20.85
N ASN A 29 -1.66 2.12 20.64
CA ASN A 29 -0.60 3.06 21.00
C ASN A 29 0.06 3.57 19.72
N PRO A 30 -0.36 4.69 19.13
CA PRO A 30 0.34 5.31 18.02
C PRO A 30 1.64 5.95 18.55
N ALA A 31 2.62 5.11 18.90
CA ALA A 31 3.96 5.59 19.17
C ALA A 31 4.50 6.22 17.87
N ALA A 32 5.08 7.42 17.98
CA ALA A 32 5.90 7.96 16.91
C ALA A 32 7.08 7.00 16.70
N VAL A 33 7.00 6.15 15.69
CA VAL A 33 8.11 5.30 15.30
C VAL A 33 9.16 6.22 14.69
N ASN A 34 10.38 6.22 15.24
CA ASN A 34 11.54 6.76 14.54
C ASN A 34 11.72 5.91 13.29
N ASP A 35 11.39 6.47 12.16
CA ASP A 35 11.43 5.85 10.86
C ASP A 35 12.52 6.55 10.05
N ASP A 36 13.61 5.84 9.75
CA ASP A 36 14.80 6.37 9.07
C ASP A 36 14.57 6.58 7.56
N ARG A 37 13.36 6.27 7.06
CA ARG A 37 13.01 6.47 5.65
C ARG A 37 12.97 7.95 5.29
N THR A 38 13.40 8.25 4.08
CA THR A 38 13.32 9.61 3.54
C THR A 38 11.85 10.05 3.39
N VAL A 39 11.52 11.18 3.98
CA VAL A 39 10.16 11.74 3.95
C VAL A 39 9.97 12.56 2.70
N ILE A 40 8.89 12.30 1.97
CA ILE A 40 8.34 13.16 0.93
C ILE A 40 7.12 13.84 1.51
N SER A 41 7.21 15.16 1.70
CA SER A 41 6.09 15.97 2.21
C SER A 41 5.24 16.48 1.05
N LEU A 42 3.94 16.19 1.08
CA LEU A 42 2.98 16.55 0.04
C LEU A 42 1.73 17.16 0.69
N HIS A 43 1.04 18.02 -0.04
CA HIS A 43 -0.30 18.44 0.37
C HIS A 43 -1.25 17.23 0.47
N PRO A 44 -2.29 17.29 1.34
CA PRO A 44 -3.20 16.16 1.54
C PRO A 44 -3.75 15.57 0.24
N GLU A 45 -4.15 16.43 -0.71
CA GLU A 45 -4.69 16.01 -2.01
C GLU A 45 -3.65 15.33 -2.90
N GLU A 46 -2.42 15.85 -2.92
CA GLU A 46 -1.31 15.27 -3.69
C GLU A 46 -0.89 13.92 -3.12
N ARG A 47 -0.85 13.83 -1.79
CA ARG A 47 -0.59 12.57 -1.09
C ARG A 47 -1.65 11.53 -1.44
N GLU A 48 -2.93 11.91 -1.45
CA GLU A 48 -4.02 11.00 -1.80
C GLU A 48 -3.92 10.51 -3.24
N LEU A 49 -3.50 11.34 -4.18
CA LEU A 49 -3.25 10.92 -5.57
C LEU A 49 -2.17 9.82 -5.63
N VAL A 50 -1.04 10.01 -4.97
CA VAL A 50 0.04 9.01 -4.95
C VAL A 50 -0.41 7.72 -4.25
N LEU A 51 -1.15 7.82 -3.15
CA LEU A 51 -1.67 6.63 -2.45
C LEU A 51 -2.75 5.90 -3.28
N SER A 52 -3.55 6.64 -4.04
CA SER A 52 -4.53 6.05 -4.97
C SER A 52 -3.84 5.24 -6.06
N GLU A 53 -2.76 5.77 -6.63
CA GLU A 53 -1.92 5.09 -7.60
C GLU A 53 -1.33 3.80 -7.03
N MET A 54 -0.78 3.86 -5.81
CA MET A 54 -0.24 2.67 -5.12
C MET A 54 -1.32 1.61 -4.89
N ARG A 55 -2.57 2.01 -4.55
CA ARG A 55 -3.70 1.07 -4.43
C ARG A 55 -4.06 0.44 -5.77
N GLY A 56 -3.99 1.21 -6.86
CA GLY A 56 -4.17 0.71 -8.23
C GLY A 56 -3.12 -0.36 -8.59
N LEU A 57 -1.86 -0.09 -8.32
CA LEU A 57 -0.75 -1.04 -8.52
C LEU A 57 -0.94 -2.33 -7.69
N LEU A 58 -1.41 -2.21 -6.46
CA LEU A 58 -1.70 -3.37 -5.61
C LEU A 58 -2.86 -4.20 -6.18
N ALA A 59 -3.94 -3.55 -6.61
CA ALA A 59 -5.09 -4.21 -7.24
C ALA A 59 -4.69 -4.93 -8.54
N ALA A 60 -3.86 -4.29 -9.37
CA ALA A 60 -3.31 -4.90 -10.58
C ALA A 60 -2.45 -6.13 -10.26
N THR A 61 -1.58 -6.02 -9.26
CA THR A 61 -0.77 -7.16 -8.80
C THR A 61 -1.64 -8.33 -8.38
N GLN A 62 -2.70 -8.08 -7.59
CA GLN A 62 -3.67 -9.10 -7.19
C GLN A 62 -4.35 -9.74 -8.40
N GLY A 63 -4.80 -8.93 -9.38
CA GLY A 63 -5.42 -9.42 -10.61
C GLY A 63 -4.49 -10.30 -11.45
N ILE A 64 -3.20 -9.92 -11.56
CA ILE A 64 -2.17 -10.72 -12.25
C ILE A 64 -1.98 -12.06 -11.55
N LEU A 65 -1.83 -12.06 -10.22
CA LEU A 65 -1.63 -13.29 -9.44
C LEU A 65 -2.83 -14.23 -9.58
N GLU A 66 -4.04 -13.71 -9.50
CA GLU A 66 -5.28 -14.49 -9.65
C GLU A 66 -5.43 -15.05 -11.05
N GLY A 67 -5.24 -14.21 -12.09
CA GLY A 67 -5.30 -14.65 -13.49
C GLY A 67 -4.25 -15.72 -13.81
N ALA A 68 -3.01 -15.53 -13.37
CA ALA A 68 -1.95 -16.52 -13.56
C ALA A 68 -2.23 -17.85 -12.85
N ASN A 69 -2.79 -17.82 -11.64
CA ASN A 69 -3.17 -19.02 -10.89
C ASN A 69 -4.32 -19.81 -11.56
N GLN A 70 -5.23 -19.11 -12.23
CA GLN A 70 -6.38 -19.69 -12.93
C GLN A 70 -6.06 -20.01 -14.40
N ASN A 71 -4.86 -19.67 -14.90
CA ASN A 71 -4.47 -19.70 -16.32
C ASN A 71 -5.39 -18.82 -17.20
N ASP A 72 -5.95 -17.76 -16.63
CA ASP A 72 -6.76 -16.75 -17.30
C ASP A 72 -5.86 -15.61 -17.81
N MET A 73 -5.29 -15.78 -19.01
CA MET A 73 -4.40 -14.81 -19.63
C MET A 73 -5.09 -13.48 -19.95
N PRO A 74 -6.35 -13.43 -20.43
CA PRO A 74 -7.08 -12.18 -20.58
C PRO A 74 -7.12 -11.34 -19.30
N ARG A 75 -7.36 -11.97 -18.17
CA ARG A 75 -7.37 -11.29 -16.86
C ARG A 75 -5.99 -10.75 -16.49
N VAL A 76 -4.91 -11.51 -16.74
CA VAL A 76 -3.54 -11.04 -16.50
C VAL A 76 -3.25 -9.80 -17.34
N ILE A 77 -3.60 -9.83 -18.63
CA ILE A 77 -3.39 -8.72 -19.57
C ILE A 77 -4.15 -7.47 -19.10
N GLU A 78 -5.45 -7.62 -18.81
CA GLU A 78 -6.29 -6.51 -18.34
C GLU A 78 -5.73 -5.87 -17.06
N ALA A 79 -5.43 -6.68 -16.05
CA ALA A 79 -4.90 -6.22 -14.77
C ALA A 79 -3.55 -5.50 -14.94
N ALA A 80 -2.63 -6.06 -15.71
CA ALA A 80 -1.33 -5.48 -15.94
C ALA A 80 -1.42 -4.16 -16.73
N ARG A 81 -2.23 -4.10 -17.78
CA ARG A 81 -2.42 -2.87 -18.57
C ARG A 81 -3.08 -1.74 -17.79
N ALA A 82 -4.00 -2.05 -16.87
CA ALA A 82 -4.63 -1.05 -16.01
C ALA A 82 -3.61 -0.29 -15.15
N ALA A 83 -2.47 -0.90 -14.84
CA ALA A 83 -1.38 -0.30 -14.06
C ALA A 83 -0.11 -0.01 -14.88
N GLY A 84 -0.18 -0.13 -16.20
CA GLY A 84 0.89 0.23 -17.12
C GLY A 84 0.99 1.74 -17.36
N MET A 85 1.88 2.12 -18.27
CA MET A 85 2.16 3.54 -18.60
C MET A 85 0.94 4.33 -19.09
N VAL A 86 -0.02 3.67 -19.74
CA VAL A 86 -1.26 4.33 -20.19
C VAL A 86 -2.12 4.77 -19.01
N GLY A 87 -2.12 4.01 -17.92
CA GLY A 87 -2.82 4.38 -16.68
C GLY A 87 -2.25 5.63 -15.99
N THR A 88 -1.02 6.03 -16.33
CA THR A 88 -0.35 7.22 -15.77
C THR A 88 -0.56 8.49 -16.60
N ALA A 89 -1.40 8.46 -17.63
CA ALA A 89 -1.57 9.57 -18.58
C ALA A 89 -2.05 10.89 -17.94
N ASP A 90 -2.75 10.83 -16.81
CA ASP A 90 -3.27 11.98 -16.08
C ASP A 90 -2.32 12.50 -14.98
N ILE A 91 -1.03 12.18 -15.05
CA ILE A 91 -0.05 12.61 -14.05
C ILE A 91 0.01 14.14 -13.99
N ASN A 92 -0.28 14.69 -12.81
CA ASN A 92 -0.15 16.10 -12.54
C ASN A 92 1.32 16.53 -12.59
N MET A 93 1.71 17.32 -13.61
CA MET A 93 3.08 17.80 -13.80
C MET A 93 3.60 18.62 -12.61
N ALA A 94 2.72 19.35 -11.90
CA ALA A 94 3.09 20.09 -10.71
C ALA A 94 3.47 19.16 -9.55
N LEU A 95 2.75 18.05 -9.37
CA LEU A 95 3.11 16.99 -8.43
C LEU A 95 4.44 16.33 -8.81
N MET A 96 4.63 16.01 -10.09
CA MET A 96 5.87 15.40 -10.57
C MET A 96 7.11 16.31 -10.33
N ALA A 97 6.94 17.64 -10.37
CA ALA A 97 8.03 18.56 -10.06
C ALA A 97 8.47 18.52 -8.58
N LYS A 98 7.58 18.13 -7.67
CA LYS A 98 7.85 18.05 -6.22
C LYS A 98 8.50 16.72 -5.81
N LEU A 99 8.28 15.65 -6.57
CA LEU A 99 8.79 14.33 -6.25
C LEU A 99 10.30 14.20 -6.54
N PRO A 100 11.09 13.59 -5.65
CA PRO A 100 12.50 13.29 -5.91
C PRO A 100 12.70 12.46 -7.18
N LEU A 101 13.78 12.72 -7.91
CA LEU A 101 14.06 12.05 -9.18
C LEU A 101 14.13 10.52 -9.03
N GLU A 102 14.79 10.05 -7.98
CA GLU A 102 14.93 8.62 -7.69
C GLU A 102 13.58 7.96 -7.40
N PHE A 103 12.73 8.63 -6.60
CA PHE A 103 11.37 8.16 -6.33
C PHE A 103 10.55 8.02 -7.62
N LYS A 104 10.60 9.05 -8.48
CA LYS A 104 9.93 9.01 -9.79
C LYS A 104 10.44 7.88 -10.67
N ALA A 105 11.76 7.72 -10.76
CA ALA A 105 12.38 6.67 -11.56
C ALA A 105 11.92 5.27 -11.10
N MET A 106 11.87 5.02 -9.79
CA MET A 106 11.38 3.76 -9.23
C MET A 106 9.90 3.53 -9.55
N GLY A 107 9.06 4.56 -9.41
CA GLY A 107 7.63 4.47 -9.75
C GLY A 107 7.40 4.16 -11.23
N MET A 108 8.04 4.92 -12.12
CA MET A 108 7.93 4.72 -13.57
C MET A 108 8.38 3.32 -14.00
N GLU A 109 9.43 2.80 -13.40
CA GLU A 109 9.93 1.46 -13.71
C GLU A 109 8.91 0.36 -13.35
N ILE A 110 8.10 0.56 -12.32
CA ILE A 110 7.00 -0.37 -11.97
C ILE A 110 5.94 -0.36 -13.06
N HIS A 111 5.53 0.80 -13.57
CA HIS A 111 4.56 0.90 -14.68
C HIS A 111 5.08 0.24 -15.96
N HIS A 112 6.36 0.41 -16.28
CA HIS A 112 6.99 -0.32 -17.38
C HIS A 112 7.02 -1.84 -17.16
N ASP A 113 7.22 -2.30 -15.93
CA ASP A 113 7.14 -3.72 -15.60
C ASP A 113 5.72 -4.26 -15.86
N MET A 114 4.69 -3.52 -15.48
CA MET A 114 3.30 -3.90 -15.73
C MET A 114 3.03 -4.06 -17.24
N ASP A 115 3.49 -3.12 -18.07
CA ASP A 115 3.39 -3.25 -19.53
C ASP A 115 4.16 -4.46 -20.06
N ARG A 116 5.35 -4.76 -19.52
CA ARG A 116 6.13 -5.95 -19.87
C ARG A 116 5.41 -7.25 -19.49
N ILE A 117 4.74 -7.29 -18.35
CA ILE A 117 3.93 -8.45 -17.92
C ILE A 117 2.74 -8.63 -18.86
N ALA A 118 2.02 -7.56 -19.21
CA ALA A 118 0.92 -7.62 -20.17
C ALA A 118 1.38 -8.17 -21.53
N LYS A 119 2.48 -7.62 -22.04
CA LYS A 119 3.07 -8.07 -23.31
C LYS A 119 3.51 -9.54 -23.26
N ALA A 120 4.13 -9.97 -22.17
CA ALA A 120 4.55 -11.36 -21.99
C ALA A 120 3.34 -12.33 -21.99
N ALA A 121 2.23 -11.93 -21.35
CA ALA A 121 0.99 -12.71 -21.37
C ALA A 121 0.38 -12.79 -22.78
N GLU A 122 0.39 -11.69 -23.53
CA GLU A 122 -0.03 -11.66 -24.95
C GLU A 122 0.82 -12.55 -25.85
N ASP A 123 2.13 -12.61 -25.57
CA ASP A 123 3.09 -13.46 -26.28
C ASP A 123 3.00 -14.93 -25.87
N GLY A 124 2.06 -15.30 -25.00
CA GLY A 124 1.81 -16.68 -24.60
C GLY A 124 2.82 -17.24 -23.59
N LYS A 125 3.48 -16.39 -22.81
CA LYS A 125 4.33 -16.83 -21.71
C LYS A 125 3.54 -17.62 -20.68
N SER A 126 4.20 -18.60 -20.07
CA SER A 126 3.60 -19.45 -19.05
C SER A 126 3.27 -18.68 -17.76
N SER A 127 2.25 -19.14 -17.03
CA SER A 127 1.91 -18.61 -15.70
C SER A 127 3.13 -18.53 -14.77
N ALA A 128 4.02 -19.52 -14.81
CA ALA A 128 5.25 -19.52 -13.99
C ALA A 128 6.20 -18.38 -14.37
N GLU A 129 6.35 -18.07 -15.65
CA GLU A 129 7.17 -16.93 -16.11
C GLU A 129 6.54 -15.60 -15.69
N LEU A 130 5.21 -15.46 -15.84
CA LEU A 130 4.47 -14.26 -15.44
C LEU A 130 4.56 -14.03 -13.92
N LEU A 131 4.43 -15.07 -13.11
CA LEU A 131 4.61 -14.99 -11.66
C LEU A 131 6.04 -14.60 -11.28
N LYS A 132 7.06 -15.09 -11.99
CA LYS A 132 8.45 -14.67 -11.78
C LYS A 132 8.65 -13.18 -12.10
N MET A 133 8.07 -12.68 -13.19
CA MET A 133 8.11 -11.25 -13.54
C MET A 133 7.41 -10.41 -12.47
N THR A 134 6.23 -10.82 -12.03
CA THR A 134 5.47 -10.14 -10.97
C THR A 134 6.25 -10.12 -9.66
N SER A 135 6.89 -11.21 -9.28
CA SER A 135 7.75 -11.27 -8.09
C SER A 135 8.94 -10.30 -8.18
N SER A 136 9.54 -10.16 -9.37
CA SER A 136 10.60 -9.16 -9.61
C SER A 136 10.09 -7.73 -9.43
N THR A 137 8.90 -7.42 -9.95
CA THR A 137 8.26 -6.11 -9.77
C THR A 137 7.96 -5.83 -8.29
N LEU A 138 7.43 -6.82 -7.55
CA LEU A 138 7.18 -6.69 -6.10
C LEU A 138 8.46 -6.40 -5.31
N SER A 139 9.61 -6.93 -5.74
CA SER A 139 10.90 -6.61 -5.10
C SER A 139 11.24 -5.12 -5.20
N LYS A 140 10.86 -4.45 -6.30
CA LYS A 140 11.00 -2.99 -6.46
C LYS A 140 10.05 -2.24 -5.51
N CYS A 141 8.81 -2.71 -5.35
CA CYS A 141 7.88 -2.14 -4.38
C CYS A 141 8.46 -2.20 -2.96
N VAL A 142 9.00 -3.37 -2.55
CA VAL A 142 9.64 -3.55 -1.24
C VAL A 142 10.83 -2.59 -1.08
N ALA A 143 11.70 -2.49 -2.08
CA ALA A 143 12.86 -1.61 -2.05
C ALA A 143 12.46 -0.13 -1.92
N CYS A 144 11.45 0.32 -2.70
CA CYS A 144 10.92 1.67 -2.61
C CYS A 144 10.36 1.97 -1.22
N HIS A 145 9.49 1.09 -0.71
CA HIS A 145 8.88 1.24 0.61
C HIS A 145 9.86 1.14 1.78
N ALA A 146 11.03 0.53 1.58
CA ALA A 146 12.11 0.51 2.57
C ALA A 146 12.86 1.85 2.69
N VAL A 147 12.84 2.69 1.65
CA VAL A 147 13.60 3.93 1.58
C VAL A 147 12.72 5.17 1.74
N TRP A 148 11.51 5.14 1.19
CA TRP A 148 10.64 6.30 1.09
C TRP A 148 9.39 6.20 1.95
N GLN A 149 8.93 7.33 2.48
CA GLN A 149 7.62 7.49 3.10
C GLN A 149 6.99 8.80 2.67
N ILE A 150 5.68 8.82 2.52
CA ILE A 150 4.92 10.02 2.15
C ILE A 150 4.15 10.51 3.36
N ARG A 151 4.37 11.77 3.73
CA ARG A 151 3.64 12.45 4.81
C ARG A 151 2.81 13.59 4.27
N SER A 152 1.73 13.91 4.95
CA SER A 152 0.97 15.12 4.68
C SER A 152 1.69 16.30 5.34
N ASP A 153 1.86 17.39 4.59
CA ASP A 153 2.14 18.69 5.19
C ASP A 153 0.92 19.06 6.04
N GLY A 154 1.15 19.24 7.36
CA GLY A 154 0.10 19.51 8.34
C GLY A 154 -0.60 20.83 8.14
#